data_292ce71af49e3a6a50a47ccae4ea2008
#
_entry.id   292ce71af49e3a6a50a47ccae4ea2008
#
_cell.length_a   1.000
_cell.length_b   1.000
_cell.length_c   1.000
_cell.angle_alpha   90.00
_cell.angle_beta   90.00
_cell.angle_gamma   90.00
#
_symmetry.space_group_name_H-M   'P 1'
#
loop_
_entity.id
_entity.type
_entity.pdbx_description
1 polymer ?
#
loop_
_entity_poly.entity_id
_entity_poly.type
_entity_poly.pdbx_seq_one_letter_code
_entity_poly.pdbx_strand_id
1 'polypeptide(L)'
;MKLLLLPIFLFFVQNPGENYFKVDTVNEVNSWMESLVPDNEPPYYKIRLSGDDSELGMMVYPPYSENEFSNADIEKMIAELLTYKGDTRKCFMKINCSGKTIYNGNLTYYSLQVEALYIINSIFFDSYSQYSPCPILTDESGKNLATMDGEMVNKAFEAYEKWFVEIKAMGIGNARAAQVNPLKGSGVKWYK
;
A
#
# COMPACT_ATOMS: atom_id res chain seq x y z
N MET A 1 -37.71 19.01 18.12
CA MET A 1 -36.35 19.49 18.28
C MET A 1 -35.44 18.45 17.66
N LYS A 2 -34.95 18.66 16.40
CA LYS A 2 -34.05 17.70 15.71
C LYS A 2 -32.61 18.07 16.07
N LEU A 3 -31.93 17.19 16.79
CA LEU A 3 -30.49 17.31 17.04
C LEU A 3 -29.74 17.05 15.73
N LEU A 4 -29.16 18.09 15.16
CA LEU A 4 -28.18 17.96 14.08
C LEU A 4 -26.86 17.45 14.68
N LEU A 5 -26.54 16.18 14.45
CA LEU A 5 -25.20 15.64 14.69
C LEU A 5 -24.28 16.18 13.59
N LEU A 6 -23.49 17.20 13.91
CA LEU A 6 -22.36 17.60 13.08
C LEU A 6 -21.30 16.50 13.13
N PRO A 7 -20.76 16.05 11.97
CA PRO A 7 -19.61 15.19 11.96
C PRO A 7 -18.40 15.95 12.49
N ILE A 8 -17.85 15.49 13.60
CA ILE A 8 -16.57 15.99 14.12
C ILE A 8 -15.49 15.47 13.19
N PHE A 9 -15.04 16.32 12.27
CA PHE A 9 -13.78 16.11 11.57
C PHE A 9 -12.65 16.32 12.57
N LEU A 10 -12.13 15.22 13.12
CA LEU A 10 -10.87 15.22 13.84
C LEU A 10 -9.74 15.52 12.85
N PHE A 11 -9.36 16.78 12.74
CA PHE A 11 -8.08 17.14 12.16
C PHE A 11 -6.98 16.59 13.07
N PHE A 12 -6.33 15.52 12.65
CA PHE A 12 -5.10 15.10 13.26
C PHE A 12 -4.04 16.18 13.02
N VAL A 13 -3.71 16.94 14.05
CA VAL A 13 -2.51 17.77 14.07
C VAL A 13 -1.34 16.80 14.13
N GLN A 14 -0.74 16.51 12.98
CA GLN A 14 0.55 15.82 12.93
C GLN A 14 1.58 16.72 13.59
N ASN A 15 2.28 16.19 14.59
CA ASN A 15 3.51 16.81 15.06
C ASN A 15 4.49 16.84 13.87
N PRO A 16 5.04 18.01 13.51
CA PRO A 16 6.02 18.10 12.43
C PRO A 16 7.35 17.57 12.96
N GLY A 17 7.57 16.25 12.85
CA GLY A 17 8.80 15.68 13.41
C GLY A 17 9.27 14.39 12.76
N GLU A 18 8.40 13.45 12.47
CA GLU A 18 8.85 12.15 11.95
C GLU A 18 7.81 11.51 11.03
N ASN A 19 7.94 11.76 9.73
CA ASN A 19 7.31 10.89 8.75
C ASN A 19 8.05 9.56 8.74
N TYR A 20 7.33 8.46 8.86
CA TYR A 20 7.90 7.11 8.73
C TYR A 20 8.34 6.83 7.30
N PHE A 21 7.74 7.50 6.34
CA PHE A 21 7.99 7.26 4.92
C PHE A 21 8.41 8.54 4.20
N LYS A 22 9.20 8.34 3.15
CA LYS A 22 9.53 9.35 2.14
C LYS A 22 9.28 8.78 0.76
N VAL A 23 9.09 9.66 -0.22
CA VAL A 23 9.03 9.28 -1.64
C VAL A 23 10.32 9.67 -2.32
N ASP A 24 11.06 8.69 -2.76
CA ASP A 24 12.23 8.90 -3.62
C ASP A 24 11.81 8.97 -5.09
N THR A 25 12.55 9.77 -5.87
CA THR A 25 12.35 9.94 -7.31
C THR A 25 13.57 9.41 -8.05
N VAL A 26 13.35 8.56 -9.04
CA VAL A 26 14.37 8.03 -9.94
C VAL A 26 14.17 8.66 -11.32
N ASN A 27 15.06 9.58 -11.69
CA ASN A 27 14.99 10.32 -12.94
C ASN A 27 15.80 9.65 -14.05
N GLU A 28 16.77 8.79 -13.73
CA GLU A 28 17.64 8.10 -14.66
C GLU A 28 17.69 6.61 -14.32
N VAL A 29 17.60 5.77 -15.31
CA VAL A 29 17.69 4.32 -15.21
C VAL A 29 19.06 3.88 -15.69
N ASN A 30 19.86 3.27 -14.82
CA ASN A 30 21.12 2.67 -15.17
C ASN A 30 21.00 1.16 -15.37
N SER A 31 22.04 0.52 -15.90
CA SER A 31 21.97 -0.87 -16.36
C SER A 31 21.50 -1.90 -15.32
N TRP A 32 21.79 -1.67 -14.03
CA TRP A 32 21.34 -2.59 -12.97
C TRP A 32 19.83 -2.40 -12.63
N MET A 33 19.27 -1.21 -12.91
CA MET A 33 17.85 -0.91 -12.68
C MET A 33 16.95 -1.46 -13.80
N GLU A 34 17.47 -1.65 -15.03
CA GLU A 34 16.66 -2.02 -16.21
C GLU A 34 15.78 -3.25 -15.99
N SER A 35 16.25 -4.22 -15.18
CA SER A 35 15.47 -5.42 -14.87
C SER A 35 14.34 -5.18 -13.87
N LEU A 36 14.41 -4.10 -13.10
CA LEU A 36 13.50 -3.78 -12.01
C LEU A 36 12.38 -2.84 -12.41
N VAL A 37 12.64 -1.94 -13.38
CA VAL A 37 11.67 -0.95 -13.81
C VAL A 37 10.62 -1.53 -14.75
N PRO A 38 9.39 -0.97 -14.77
CA PRO A 38 8.29 -1.48 -15.60
C PRO A 38 8.51 -1.27 -17.10
N ASP A 39 9.10 -0.16 -17.47
CA ASP A 39 9.44 0.26 -18.81
C ASP A 39 10.72 1.12 -18.71
N ASN A 40 11.20 1.70 -19.77
CA ASN A 40 12.37 2.57 -19.72
C ASN A 40 11.98 4.06 -19.84
N GLU A 41 10.93 4.45 -19.13
CA GLU A 41 10.32 5.77 -19.19
C GLU A 41 10.25 6.44 -17.80
N PRO A 42 11.38 6.94 -17.25
CA PRO A 42 11.37 7.68 -15.98
C PRO A 42 10.59 9.02 -16.15
N PRO A 43 10.21 9.69 -15.04
CA PRO A 43 10.60 9.36 -13.67
C PRO A 43 9.78 8.21 -13.06
N TYR A 44 10.42 7.46 -12.16
CA TYR A 44 9.77 6.51 -11.28
C TYR A 44 9.81 6.99 -9.84
N TYR A 45 8.94 6.41 -9.01
CA TYR A 45 8.81 6.78 -7.62
C TYR A 45 8.80 5.54 -6.73
N LYS A 46 9.26 5.69 -5.49
CA LYS A 46 9.30 4.61 -4.50
C LYS A 46 8.97 5.15 -3.12
N ILE A 47 8.04 4.51 -2.41
CA ILE A 47 7.83 4.77 -0.97
C ILE A 47 8.89 3.99 -0.19
N ARG A 48 9.64 4.69 0.67
CA ARG A 48 10.70 4.12 1.50
C ARG A 48 10.58 4.58 2.94
N LEU A 49 11.16 3.79 3.87
CA LEU A 49 11.32 4.25 5.25
C LEU A 49 12.25 5.46 5.30
N SER A 50 11.89 6.44 6.11
CA SER A 50 12.75 7.58 6.42
C SER A 50 14.02 7.07 7.11
N GLY A 51 15.18 7.53 6.64
CA GLY A 51 16.48 7.08 7.15
C GLY A 51 17.06 5.83 6.46
N ASP A 52 16.30 5.12 5.64
CA ASP A 52 16.87 4.08 4.77
C ASP A 52 17.31 4.70 3.43
N ASP A 53 18.60 5.02 3.32
CA ASP A 53 19.21 5.56 2.09
C ASP A 53 19.98 4.50 1.28
N SER A 54 19.85 3.23 1.65
CA SER A 54 20.55 2.14 0.96
C SER A 54 19.97 1.89 -0.43
N GLU A 55 20.85 1.54 -1.40
CA GLU A 55 20.39 1.06 -2.72
C GLU A 55 19.53 -0.20 -2.58
N LEU A 56 19.81 -1.03 -1.57
CA LEU A 56 19.04 -2.23 -1.28
C LEU A 56 17.58 -1.89 -0.96
N GLY A 57 17.30 -0.79 -0.25
CA GLY A 57 15.94 -0.32 0.02
C GLY A 57 15.14 0.02 -1.23
N MET A 58 15.80 0.31 -2.36
CA MET A 58 15.14 0.48 -3.66
C MET A 58 14.70 -0.86 -4.27
N MET A 59 15.40 -1.96 -3.97
CA MET A 59 15.20 -3.26 -4.60
C MET A 59 14.33 -4.21 -3.78
N VAL A 60 14.28 -4.01 -2.46
CA VAL A 60 13.54 -4.91 -1.57
C VAL A 60 12.06 -4.57 -1.57
N TYR A 61 11.22 -5.60 -1.73
CA TYR A 61 9.80 -5.42 -1.77
C TYR A 61 9.05 -6.61 -1.13
N PRO A 62 8.25 -6.38 -0.15
CA PRO A 62 8.24 -5.23 0.77
C PRO A 62 9.48 -5.23 1.66
N PRO A 63 9.98 -4.05 2.05
CA PRO A 63 11.27 -3.90 2.72
C PRO A 63 11.24 -4.20 4.23
N TYR A 64 10.10 -4.60 4.78
CA TYR A 64 9.91 -4.57 6.23
C TYR A 64 9.71 -5.96 6.79
N SER A 65 10.52 -6.34 7.78
CA SER A 65 10.30 -7.57 8.53
C SER A 65 9.23 -7.35 9.61
N GLU A 66 8.46 -8.39 9.84
CA GLU A 66 7.25 -8.43 10.65
C GLU A 66 7.44 -8.00 12.12
N ASN A 67 8.68 -7.97 12.62
CA ASN A 67 9.00 -7.81 14.04
C ASN A 67 9.72 -6.49 14.40
N GLU A 68 9.86 -5.56 13.45
CA GLU A 68 10.67 -4.35 13.66
C GLU A 68 9.90 -3.19 14.28
N PHE A 69 8.56 -3.21 14.25
CA PHE A 69 7.75 -2.07 14.67
C PHE A 69 6.82 -2.39 15.83
N SER A 70 6.72 -1.44 16.76
CA SER A 70 5.71 -1.54 17.80
C SER A 70 4.29 -1.36 17.23
N ASN A 71 3.26 -1.83 17.94
CA ASN A 71 1.87 -1.62 17.52
C ASN A 71 1.51 -0.13 17.39
N ALA A 72 2.13 0.75 18.20
CA ALA A 72 1.94 2.19 18.12
C ALA A 72 2.57 2.78 16.85
N ASP A 73 3.72 2.26 16.45
CA ASP A 73 4.37 2.67 15.20
C ASP A 73 3.57 2.18 13.99
N ILE A 74 3.12 0.93 14.00
CA ILE A 74 2.27 0.36 12.94
C ILE A 74 1.00 1.20 12.75
N GLU A 75 0.35 1.64 13.84
CA GLU A 75 -0.83 2.51 13.75
C GLU A 75 -0.51 3.83 13.02
N LYS A 76 0.60 4.48 13.37
CA LYS A 76 1.03 5.73 12.73
C LYS A 76 1.44 5.51 11.28
N MET A 77 2.18 4.43 11.00
CA MET A 77 2.60 4.05 9.64
C MET A 77 1.40 3.82 8.72
N ILE A 78 0.37 3.11 9.18
CA ILE A 78 -0.86 2.90 8.42
C ILE A 78 -1.56 4.24 8.16
N ALA A 79 -1.67 5.11 9.19
CA ALA A 79 -2.27 6.42 9.02
C ALA A 79 -1.55 7.25 7.96
N GLU A 80 -0.23 7.24 7.95
CA GLU A 80 0.60 7.94 6.96
C GLU A 80 0.41 7.35 5.56
N LEU A 81 0.46 6.03 5.42
CA LEU A 81 0.30 5.36 4.12
C LEU A 81 -1.09 5.60 3.50
N LEU A 82 -2.13 5.73 4.30
CA LEU A 82 -3.46 6.07 3.80
C LEU A 82 -3.54 7.48 3.19
N THR A 83 -2.59 8.38 3.50
CA THR A 83 -2.53 9.72 2.87
C THR A 83 -2.12 9.68 1.39
N TYR A 84 -1.57 8.56 0.91
CA TYR A 84 -1.22 8.38 -0.51
C TYR A 84 -2.44 8.13 -1.43
N LYS A 85 -3.66 8.14 -0.91
CA LYS A 85 -4.89 8.07 -1.72
C LYS A 85 -4.88 9.11 -2.83
N GLY A 86 -5.05 8.68 -4.07
CA GLY A 86 -5.02 9.55 -5.24
C GLY A 86 -3.62 9.81 -5.82
N ASP A 87 -2.56 9.26 -5.23
CA ASP A 87 -1.21 9.40 -5.79
C ASP A 87 -1.00 8.37 -6.91
N THR A 88 -1.16 8.83 -8.15
CA THR A 88 -1.07 7.99 -9.36
C THR A 88 0.34 7.96 -9.97
N ARG A 89 1.35 8.54 -9.32
CA ARG A 89 2.74 8.47 -9.81
C ARG A 89 3.20 7.02 -9.96
N LYS A 90 3.92 6.74 -11.04
CA LYS A 90 4.38 5.40 -11.44
C LYS A 90 5.44 4.87 -10.47
N CYS A 91 5.17 3.71 -9.86
CA CYS A 91 6.10 3.08 -8.95
C CYS A 91 7.35 2.57 -9.67
N PHE A 92 8.50 2.65 -9.00
CA PHE A 92 9.79 2.16 -9.50
C PHE A 92 9.80 0.66 -9.83
N MET A 93 9.16 -0.15 -8.98
CA MET A 93 9.16 -1.59 -9.16
C MET A 93 8.10 -2.04 -10.17
N LYS A 94 8.50 -2.83 -11.15
CA LYS A 94 7.54 -3.51 -12.02
C LYS A 94 6.75 -4.58 -11.26
N ILE A 95 5.56 -4.89 -11.76
CA ILE A 95 4.76 -5.96 -11.22
C ILE A 95 5.49 -7.30 -11.42
N ASN A 96 5.79 -7.96 -10.32
CA ASN A 96 6.34 -9.30 -10.31
C ASN A 96 5.51 -10.19 -9.39
N CYS A 97 4.68 -11.02 -9.99
CA CYS A 97 3.83 -11.95 -9.26
C CYS A 97 4.42 -13.36 -9.40
N SER A 98 5.03 -13.86 -8.33
CA SER A 98 5.63 -15.19 -8.34
C SER A 98 4.61 -16.28 -8.69
N GLY A 99 4.83 -16.99 -9.79
CA GLY A 99 4.18 -18.28 -10.09
C GLY A 99 3.01 -18.25 -11.07
N LYS A 100 2.44 -17.11 -11.45
CA LYS A 100 1.49 -17.02 -12.56
C LYS A 100 1.73 -15.75 -13.32
N THR A 101 2.35 -15.87 -14.48
CA THR A 101 2.44 -14.80 -15.45
C THR A 101 1.06 -14.55 -16.03
N ILE A 102 0.22 -13.79 -15.34
CA ILE A 102 -1.02 -13.32 -15.92
C ILE A 102 -0.71 -11.95 -16.51
N TYR A 103 -0.08 -12.00 -17.63
CA TYR A 103 0.07 -10.85 -18.47
C TYR A 103 -1.17 -10.72 -19.36
N ASN A 104 -2.17 -10.01 -18.86
CA ASN A 104 -2.93 -9.19 -19.76
C ASN A 104 -1.99 -8.05 -20.19
N GLY A 105 -1.12 -8.31 -21.11
CA GLY A 105 -0.12 -7.54 -21.86
C GLY A 105 0.24 -6.09 -21.48
N ASN A 106 -0.55 -5.42 -20.63
CA ASN A 106 -0.47 -3.99 -20.35
C ASN A 106 -0.27 -3.63 -18.87
N LEU A 107 -0.28 -4.60 -17.94
CA LEU A 107 -0.09 -4.31 -16.51
C LEU A 107 1.38 -4.52 -16.14
N THR A 108 2.22 -3.54 -16.46
CA THR A 108 3.65 -3.62 -16.19
C THR A 108 4.06 -2.89 -14.92
N TYR A 109 3.25 -1.93 -14.47
CA TYR A 109 3.53 -1.07 -13.33
C TYR A 109 2.26 -0.78 -12.50
N TYR A 110 2.46 -0.22 -11.32
CA TYR A 110 1.42 0.20 -10.41
C TYR A 110 1.74 1.59 -9.83
N SER A 111 0.77 2.23 -9.24
CA SER A 111 0.92 3.58 -8.66
C SER A 111 1.40 3.54 -7.22
N LEU A 112 1.92 4.69 -6.73
CA LEU A 112 2.29 4.85 -5.33
C LEU A 112 1.12 4.62 -4.37
N GLN A 113 -0.11 4.98 -4.75
CA GLN A 113 -1.27 4.68 -3.91
C GLN A 113 -1.48 3.17 -3.75
N VAL A 114 -1.27 2.36 -4.79
CA VAL A 114 -1.36 0.91 -4.70
C VAL A 114 -0.17 0.34 -3.91
N GLU A 115 1.03 0.90 -4.08
CA GLU A 115 2.19 0.56 -3.26
C GLU A 115 1.91 0.79 -1.78
N ALA A 116 1.32 1.92 -1.42
CA ALA A 116 0.99 2.26 -0.03
C ALA A 116 0.08 1.19 0.62
N LEU A 117 -1.00 0.78 -0.07
CA LEU A 117 -1.87 -0.31 0.42
C LEU A 117 -1.11 -1.64 0.55
N TYR A 118 -0.19 -1.90 -0.37
CA TYR A 118 0.60 -3.12 -0.34
C TYR A 118 1.61 -3.10 0.83
N ILE A 119 2.24 -1.95 1.11
CA ILE A 119 3.09 -1.78 2.29
C ILE A 119 2.29 -1.96 3.58
N ILE A 120 1.05 -1.44 3.67
CA ILE A 120 0.18 -1.68 4.83
C ILE A 120 0.03 -3.19 5.09
N ASN A 121 -0.18 -3.99 4.05
CA ASN A 121 -0.27 -5.43 4.23
C ASN A 121 1.02 -6.03 4.77
N SER A 122 2.17 -5.57 4.29
CA SER A 122 3.47 -6.10 4.69
C SER A 122 3.83 -5.80 6.14
N ILE A 123 3.40 -4.67 6.68
CA ILE A 123 3.65 -4.29 8.08
C ILE A 123 2.58 -4.83 9.05
N PHE A 124 1.40 -5.18 8.53
CA PHE A 124 0.29 -5.63 9.36
C PHE A 124 0.15 -7.15 9.43
N PHE A 125 0.33 -7.88 8.32
CA PHE A 125 0.13 -9.33 8.25
C PHE A 125 1.44 -10.09 8.34
N ASP A 126 1.52 -11.09 9.23
CA ASP A 126 2.69 -11.95 9.39
C ASP A 126 2.99 -12.79 8.12
N SER A 127 1.99 -13.03 7.30
CA SER A 127 2.11 -13.74 6.04
C SER A 127 1.50 -12.94 4.89
N TYR A 128 1.96 -11.70 4.72
CA TYR A 128 1.40 -10.77 3.73
C TYR A 128 1.37 -11.37 2.29
N SER A 129 2.33 -12.20 1.92
CA SER A 129 2.39 -12.85 0.61
C SER A 129 1.22 -13.82 0.35
N GLN A 130 0.62 -14.36 1.41
CA GLN A 130 -0.61 -15.15 1.31
C GLN A 130 -1.83 -14.27 1.16
N TYR A 131 -1.79 -13.09 1.76
CA TYR A 131 -2.87 -12.11 1.70
C TYR A 131 -2.86 -11.31 0.39
N SER A 132 -1.71 -10.76 0.02
CA SER A 132 -1.49 -9.93 -1.18
C SER A 132 -0.20 -10.36 -1.90
N PRO A 133 -0.23 -11.42 -2.72
CA PRO A 133 0.98 -11.90 -3.41
C PRO A 133 1.47 -10.97 -4.51
N CYS A 134 0.60 -10.08 -5.00
CA CYS A 134 0.91 -9.11 -6.06
C CYS A 134 0.28 -7.75 -5.78
N PRO A 135 0.89 -6.64 -6.22
CA PRO A 135 0.31 -5.31 -6.14
C PRO A 135 -0.75 -5.06 -7.23
N ILE A 136 -1.67 -5.98 -7.38
CA ILE A 136 -2.80 -5.91 -8.32
C ILE A 136 -4.09 -6.10 -7.54
N LEU A 137 -5.01 -5.15 -7.68
CA LEU A 137 -6.37 -5.28 -7.19
C LEU A 137 -7.27 -5.90 -8.27
N THR A 138 -8.26 -6.64 -7.85
CA THR A 138 -9.24 -7.23 -8.73
C THR A 138 -10.64 -7.20 -8.11
N ASP A 139 -11.66 -7.25 -8.95
CA ASP A 139 -13.02 -7.47 -8.48
C ASP A 139 -13.22 -8.91 -7.94
N GLU A 140 -14.37 -9.18 -7.39
CA GLU A 140 -14.76 -10.51 -6.88
C GLU A 140 -14.60 -11.61 -7.95
N SER A 141 -14.84 -11.30 -9.22
CA SER A 141 -14.74 -12.26 -10.33
C SER A 141 -13.31 -12.61 -10.70
N GLY A 142 -12.33 -11.78 -10.32
CA GLY A 142 -10.93 -11.91 -10.71
C GLY A 142 -10.63 -11.54 -12.16
N LYS A 143 -11.60 -10.97 -12.89
CA LYS A 143 -11.47 -10.65 -14.31
C LYS A 143 -11.03 -9.22 -14.58
N ASN A 144 -11.48 -8.28 -13.76
CA ASN A 144 -11.09 -6.89 -13.88
C ASN A 144 -9.91 -6.61 -12.97
N LEU A 145 -8.84 -6.05 -13.50
CA LEU A 145 -7.59 -5.79 -12.79
C LEU A 145 -7.33 -4.29 -12.71
N ALA A 146 -6.82 -3.82 -11.59
CA ALA A 146 -6.45 -2.42 -11.39
C ALA A 146 -5.11 -2.30 -10.66
N THR A 147 -4.26 -1.38 -11.13
CA THR A 147 -2.92 -1.16 -10.60
C THR A 147 -2.57 0.31 -10.42
N MET A 148 -3.31 1.23 -11.04
CA MET A 148 -2.97 2.65 -11.05
C MET A 148 -4.00 3.51 -10.34
N ASP A 149 -5.21 3.53 -10.87
CA ASP A 149 -6.30 4.39 -10.42
C ASP A 149 -7.66 3.73 -10.71
N GLY A 150 -8.72 4.51 -10.56
CA GLY A 150 -10.06 4.11 -10.91
C GLY A 150 -10.90 3.59 -9.74
N GLU A 151 -12.10 3.14 -10.07
CA GLU A 151 -13.13 2.80 -9.08
C GLU A 151 -12.70 1.71 -8.09
N MET A 152 -11.99 0.68 -8.57
CA MET A 152 -11.51 -0.42 -7.71
C MET A 152 -10.47 0.06 -6.69
N VAL A 153 -9.53 0.90 -7.10
CA VAL A 153 -8.51 1.45 -6.20
C VAL A 153 -9.18 2.34 -5.16
N ASN A 154 -10.14 3.17 -5.56
CA ASN A 154 -10.91 4.01 -4.64
C ASN A 154 -11.69 3.17 -3.62
N LYS A 155 -12.38 2.11 -4.06
CA LYS A 155 -13.08 1.15 -3.17
C LYS A 155 -12.11 0.47 -2.20
N ALA A 156 -10.92 0.12 -2.66
CA ALA A 156 -9.90 -0.44 -1.79
C ALA A 156 -9.51 0.54 -0.69
N PHE A 157 -9.22 1.81 -1.03
CA PHE A 157 -8.91 2.84 -0.04
C PHE A 157 -10.04 3.06 0.96
N GLU A 158 -11.29 3.18 0.51
CA GLU A 158 -12.45 3.32 1.39
C GLU A 158 -12.57 2.13 2.37
N ALA A 159 -12.29 0.93 1.88
CA ALA A 159 -12.28 -0.27 2.71
C ALA A 159 -11.15 -0.26 3.74
N TYR A 160 -9.93 0.14 3.35
CA TYR A 160 -8.80 0.29 4.27
C TYR A 160 -9.00 1.40 5.30
N GLU A 161 -9.56 2.53 4.91
CA GLU A 161 -9.89 3.64 5.83
C GLU A 161 -10.91 3.16 6.89
N LYS A 162 -11.97 2.47 6.48
CA LYS A 162 -12.96 1.89 7.39
C LYS A 162 -12.34 0.84 8.30
N TRP A 163 -11.59 -0.09 7.73
CA TRP A 163 -10.87 -1.12 8.46
C TRP A 163 -9.89 -0.52 9.48
N PHE A 164 -9.20 0.56 9.13
CA PHE A 164 -8.28 1.23 10.05
C PHE A 164 -8.98 1.76 11.30
N VAL A 165 -10.18 2.34 11.14
CA VAL A 165 -11.01 2.74 12.30
C VAL A 165 -11.38 1.53 13.16
N GLU A 166 -11.76 0.42 12.55
CA GLU A 166 -12.14 -0.81 13.26
C GLU A 166 -10.96 -1.40 14.06
N ILE A 167 -9.77 -1.53 13.42
CA ILE A 167 -8.60 -2.12 14.10
C ILE A 167 -8.05 -1.22 15.21
N LYS A 168 -8.17 0.10 15.10
CA LYS A 168 -7.84 1.02 16.20
C LYS A 168 -8.75 0.77 17.41
N ALA A 169 -10.05 0.60 17.19
CA ALA A 169 -10.99 0.30 18.26
C ALA A 169 -10.73 -1.07 18.93
N MET A 170 -10.25 -2.07 18.17
CA MET A 170 -9.85 -3.39 18.68
C MET A 170 -8.48 -3.37 19.38
N GLY A 171 -7.64 -2.41 19.07
CA GLY A 171 -6.20 -2.40 19.34
C GLY A 171 -5.42 -3.18 18.29
N ILE A 172 -4.35 -2.57 17.76
CA ILE A 172 -3.55 -3.09 16.63
C ILE A 172 -3.07 -4.54 16.87
N GLY A 173 -2.55 -4.85 18.06
CA GLY A 173 -2.06 -6.20 18.37
C GLY A 173 -3.18 -7.27 18.31
N ASN A 174 -4.38 -6.98 18.82
CA ASN A 174 -5.52 -7.89 18.74
C ASN A 174 -5.99 -8.08 17.29
N ALA A 175 -6.04 -6.99 16.53
CA ALA A 175 -6.46 -7.03 15.13
C ALA A 175 -5.47 -7.82 14.26
N ARG A 176 -4.17 -7.70 14.51
CA ARG A 176 -3.11 -8.51 13.86
C ARG A 176 -3.27 -9.99 14.19
N ALA A 177 -3.42 -10.33 15.47
CA ALA A 177 -3.64 -11.72 15.89
C ALA A 177 -4.91 -12.34 15.27
N ALA A 178 -5.95 -11.53 15.07
CA ALA A 178 -7.19 -11.94 14.42
C ALA A 178 -7.11 -11.92 12.88
N GLN A 179 -6.01 -11.46 12.29
CA GLN A 179 -5.80 -11.33 10.83
C GLN A 179 -6.98 -10.62 10.14
N VAL A 180 -7.41 -9.48 10.71
CA VAL A 180 -8.62 -8.75 10.23
C VAL A 180 -8.38 -8.22 8.82
N ASN A 181 -9.13 -8.75 7.85
CA ASN A 181 -8.96 -8.45 6.43
C ASN A 181 -9.58 -7.09 6.05
N PRO A 182 -8.79 -6.09 5.57
CA PRO A 182 -9.30 -4.77 5.17
C PRO A 182 -10.27 -4.81 3.99
N LEU A 183 -10.12 -5.74 3.06
CA LEU A 183 -10.95 -5.82 1.86
C LEU A 183 -12.20 -6.70 2.02
N LYS A 184 -12.48 -7.22 3.22
CA LYS A 184 -13.65 -8.07 3.44
C LYS A 184 -14.95 -7.33 3.14
N GLY A 185 -15.72 -7.84 2.17
CA GLY A 185 -17.02 -7.28 1.78
C GLY A 185 -16.96 -5.98 0.98
N SER A 186 -15.79 -5.57 0.51
CA SER A 186 -15.62 -4.36 -0.31
C SER A 186 -15.95 -4.54 -1.80
N GLY A 187 -16.10 -5.80 -2.25
CA GLY A 187 -16.21 -6.13 -3.68
C GLY A 187 -14.87 -6.10 -4.43
N VAL A 188 -13.77 -5.85 -3.70
CA VAL A 188 -12.40 -5.80 -4.22
C VAL A 188 -11.52 -6.77 -3.42
N LYS A 189 -10.55 -7.36 -4.07
CA LYS A 189 -9.54 -8.22 -3.42
C LYS A 189 -8.18 -8.07 -4.09
N TRP A 190 -7.12 -8.46 -3.39
CA TRP A 190 -5.82 -8.65 -4.02
C TRP A 190 -5.85 -9.84 -4.96
N TYR A 191 -5.20 -9.69 -6.10
CA TYR A 191 -5.07 -10.76 -7.08
C TYR A 191 -4.17 -11.87 -6.52
N LYS A 192 -4.59 -13.13 -6.66
CA LYS A 192 -3.89 -14.34 -6.19
C LYS A 192 -3.63 -15.33 -7.32
#